data_c0f184780e4b5dd47026cec9b919939c
#
_entry.id   c0f184780e4b5dd47026cec9b919939c
#
_cell.length_a   1.000
_cell.length_b   1.000
_cell.length_c   1.000
_cell.angle_alpha   90.00
_cell.angle_beta   90.00
_cell.angle_gamma   90.00
#
_symmetry.space_group_name_H-M   'P 1'
#
loop_
_entity.id
_entity.type
_entity.pdbx_description
1 polymer ?
#
loop_
_entity_poly.entity_id
_entity_poly.type
_entity_poly.pdbx_seq_one_letter_code
_entity_poly.pdbx_strand_id
1 'polypeptide(L)'
;GFVFLLNPRTGPINQVLEVLHLPQPLWFDDPHLAKPSLTLLGRWGVGAIMIIFLAALLDVPVHLYEAAALDGANAWQRLVHVTLPTISPVILFAVITGVIDGLQYFTQGYVAGTVAGGGDAGAGSGSSLGYPEGSTLFYPVWLYQQGFQYFHMGYASAMAVVLFVISLVVTAALLRSARHWVHTASGSW
;
A
#
# COMPACT_ATOMS: atom_id res chain seq x y z
N GLY A 1 -9.33 12.12 -6.93
CA GLY A 1 -8.43 12.66 -7.96
C GLY A 1 -7.88 11.58 -8.88
N PHE A 2 -7.01 10.66 -8.39
CA PHE A 2 -6.25 9.72 -9.26
C PHE A 2 -7.09 8.66 -9.97
N VAL A 3 -8.14 8.13 -9.34
CA VAL A 3 -9.06 7.20 -10.02
C VAL A 3 -9.67 7.81 -11.28
N PHE A 4 -9.91 9.13 -11.27
CA PHE A 4 -10.39 9.86 -12.45
C PHE A 4 -9.39 9.83 -13.62
N LEU A 5 -8.08 9.84 -13.35
CA LEU A 5 -7.05 9.80 -14.41
C LEU A 5 -7.13 8.52 -15.25
N LEU A 6 -7.46 7.40 -14.59
CA LEU A 6 -7.59 6.07 -15.21
C LEU A 6 -9.04 5.72 -15.55
N ASN A 7 -9.98 6.68 -15.50
CA ASN A 7 -11.36 6.42 -15.89
C ASN A 7 -11.42 6.05 -17.38
N PRO A 8 -12.00 4.88 -17.76
CA PRO A 8 -12.00 4.43 -19.15
C PRO A 8 -12.71 5.38 -20.12
N ARG A 9 -13.75 6.10 -19.63
CA ARG A 9 -14.61 6.94 -20.48
C ARG A 9 -14.19 8.41 -20.52
N THR A 10 -13.73 8.96 -19.40
CA THR A 10 -13.48 10.39 -19.24
C THR A 10 -12.06 10.71 -18.79
N GLY A 11 -11.24 9.71 -18.53
CA GLY A 11 -9.89 9.86 -18.01
C GLY A 11 -8.91 10.42 -19.04
N PRO A 12 -8.09 11.42 -18.67
CA PRO A 12 -7.14 12.03 -19.58
C PRO A 12 -6.10 11.03 -20.13
N ILE A 13 -5.80 9.94 -19.43
CA ILE A 13 -4.86 8.93 -19.91
C ILE A 13 -5.42 8.22 -21.15
N ASN A 14 -6.68 7.80 -21.14
CA ASN A 14 -7.28 7.17 -22.32
C ASN A 14 -7.48 8.18 -23.48
N GLN A 15 -7.71 9.46 -23.19
CA GLN A 15 -7.75 10.49 -24.23
C GLN A 15 -6.38 10.66 -24.92
N VAL A 16 -5.29 10.64 -24.16
CA VAL A 16 -3.94 10.68 -24.74
C VAL A 16 -3.64 9.41 -25.54
N LEU A 17 -4.04 8.23 -25.06
CA LEU A 17 -3.89 6.98 -25.79
C LEU A 17 -4.69 6.97 -27.10
N GLU A 18 -5.89 7.57 -27.10
CA GLU A 18 -6.71 7.74 -28.29
C GLU A 18 -6.02 8.61 -29.36
N VAL A 19 -5.46 9.75 -28.95
CA VAL A 19 -4.69 10.63 -29.85
C VAL A 19 -3.46 9.92 -30.45
N LEU A 20 -2.84 9.01 -29.66
CA LEU A 20 -1.69 8.21 -30.10
C LEU A 20 -2.09 6.96 -30.88
N HIS A 21 -3.39 6.74 -31.15
CA HIS A 21 -3.93 5.53 -31.80
C HIS A 21 -3.51 4.22 -31.12
N LEU A 22 -3.33 4.26 -29.77
CA LEU A 22 -3.01 3.11 -28.95
C LEU A 22 -4.28 2.48 -28.37
N PRO A 23 -4.27 1.17 -28.05
CA PRO A 23 -5.41 0.52 -27.42
C PRO A 23 -5.74 1.21 -26.09
N GLN A 24 -7.03 1.44 -25.84
CA GLN A 24 -7.56 2.06 -24.63
C GLN A 24 -7.93 0.96 -23.63
N PRO A 25 -7.09 0.67 -22.61
CA PRO A 25 -7.40 -0.36 -21.63
C PRO A 25 -8.59 0.06 -20.74
N LEU A 26 -9.41 -0.90 -20.39
CA LEU A 26 -10.50 -0.73 -19.43
C LEU A 26 -9.94 -0.90 -18.00
N TRP A 27 -9.17 0.08 -17.54
CA TRP A 27 -8.37 0.03 -16.31
C TRP A 27 -9.09 -0.54 -15.08
N PHE A 28 -10.38 -0.19 -14.90
CA PHE A 28 -11.18 -0.62 -13.76
C PHE A 28 -12.38 -1.49 -14.17
N ASP A 29 -12.68 -1.63 -15.47
CA ASP A 29 -13.78 -2.44 -15.98
C ASP A 29 -13.35 -3.87 -16.30
N ASP A 30 -12.04 -4.13 -16.41
CA ASP A 30 -11.47 -5.46 -16.56
C ASP A 30 -11.01 -6.00 -15.19
N PRO A 31 -11.52 -7.17 -14.73
CA PRO A 31 -11.13 -7.80 -13.47
C PRO A 31 -9.62 -8.05 -13.34
N HIS A 32 -8.94 -8.31 -14.46
CA HIS A 32 -7.50 -8.57 -14.48
C HIS A 32 -6.67 -7.29 -14.37
N LEU A 33 -7.20 -6.16 -14.83
CA LEU A 33 -6.51 -4.86 -14.82
C LEU A 33 -6.83 -4.02 -13.58
N ALA A 34 -7.97 -4.24 -12.93
CA ALA A 34 -8.43 -3.44 -11.79
C ALA A 34 -7.42 -3.44 -10.63
N LYS A 35 -6.91 -4.61 -10.21
CA LYS A 35 -5.91 -4.72 -9.13
C LYS A 35 -4.55 -4.13 -9.50
N PRO A 36 -3.96 -4.42 -10.67
CA PRO A 36 -2.74 -3.74 -11.13
C PRO A 36 -2.89 -2.22 -11.19
N SER A 37 -4.03 -1.71 -11.68
CA SER A 37 -4.31 -0.28 -11.75
C SER A 37 -4.37 0.37 -10.38
N LEU A 38 -5.02 -0.27 -9.39
CA LEU A 38 -5.02 0.18 -7.99
C LEU A 38 -3.62 0.17 -7.38
N THR A 39 -2.82 -0.86 -7.68
CA THR A 39 -1.43 -0.95 -7.22
C THR A 39 -0.58 0.19 -7.82
N LEU A 40 -0.77 0.50 -9.09
CA LEU A 40 -0.11 1.61 -9.77
C LEU A 40 -0.46 2.96 -9.11
N LEU A 41 -1.76 3.18 -8.81
CA LEU A 41 -2.22 4.38 -8.12
C LEU A 41 -1.65 4.48 -6.69
N GLY A 42 -1.54 3.37 -5.98
CA GLY A 42 -0.93 3.31 -4.64
C GLY A 42 0.53 3.77 -4.61
N ARG A 43 1.26 3.58 -5.72
CA ARG A 43 2.66 4.03 -5.84
C ARG A 43 2.83 5.55 -5.83
N TRP A 44 1.78 6.31 -6.10
CA TRP A 44 1.84 7.77 -5.99
C TRP A 44 2.10 8.26 -4.55
N GLY A 45 1.67 7.47 -3.55
CA GLY A 45 1.90 7.75 -2.13
C GLY A 45 3.32 7.46 -1.63
N VAL A 46 4.21 6.90 -2.46
CA VAL A 46 5.58 6.49 -2.06
C VAL A 46 6.45 7.68 -1.65
N GLY A 47 6.12 8.91 -2.08
CA GLY A 47 6.92 10.10 -1.77
C GLY A 47 7.15 10.34 -0.28
N ALA A 48 6.16 10.12 0.57
CA ALA A 48 6.28 10.31 2.01
C ALA A 48 7.29 9.33 2.64
N ILE A 49 7.18 8.05 2.30
CA ILE A 49 8.09 7.02 2.81
C ILE A 49 9.51 7.18 2.26
N MET A 50 9.65 7.68 1.02
CA MET A 50 10.93 7.98 0.40
C MET A 50 11.71 9.05 1.16
N ILE A 51 11.03 10.10 1.67
CA ILE A 51 11.65 11.14 2.49
C ILE A 51 12.14 10.54 3.82
N ILE A 52 11.36 9.67 4.44
CA ILE A 52 11.75 8.99 5.69
C ILE A 52 13.00 8.13 5.47
N PHE A 53 13.04 7.37 4.38
CA PHE A 53 14.23 6.59 4.03
C PHE A 53 15.43 7.46 3.70
N LEU A 54 15.23 8.57 2.99
CA LEU A 54 16.30 9.52 2.69
C LEU A 54 16.90 10.10 3.97
N ALA A 55 16.05 10.54 4.90
CA ALA A 55 16.52 11.04 6.19
C ALA A 55 17.33 9.99 6.96
N ALA A 56 16.84 8.75 7.01
CA ALA A 56 17.55 7.65 7.67
C ALA A 56 18.89 7.32 6.98
N LEU A 57 18.97 7.41 5.66
CA LEU A 57 20.23 7.21 4.93
C LEU A 57 21.23 8.31 5.17
N LEU A 58 20.78 9.56 5.33
CA LEU A 58 21.64 10.70 5.64
C LEU A 58 22.14 10.69 7.09
N ASP A 59 21.42 10.02 7.99
CA ASP A 59 21.80 9.88 9.40
C ASP A 59 22.86 8.78 9.64
N VAL A 60 23.18 7.97 8.62
CA VAL A 60 24.21 6.93 8.75
C VAL A 60 25.58 7.56 8.93
N PRO A 61 26.30 7.27 10.03
CA PRO A 61 27.59 7.91 10.31
C PRO A 61 28.64 7.61 9.25
N VAL A 62 29.31 8.66 8.74
CA VAL A 62 30.30 8.55 7.65
C VAL A 62 31.48 7.66 8.02
N HIS A 63 31.90 7.65 9.30
CA HIS A 63 33.01 6.83 9.77
C HIS A 63 32.80 5.33 9.57
N LEU A 64 31.54 4.84 9.52
CA LEU A 64 31.25 3.44 9.22
C LEU A 64 31.59 3.09 7.76
N TYR A 65 31.34 4.02 6.84
CA TYR A 65 31.72 3.84 5.44
C TYR A 65 33.23 3.95 5.22
N GLU A 66 33.90 4.81 5.98
CA GLU A 66 35.36 4.95 5.95
C GLU A 66 36.04 3.68 6.47
N ALA A 67 35.57 3.14 7.60
CA ALA A 67 36.08 1.88 8.13
C ALA A 67 35.89 0.72 7.13
N ALA A 68 34.69 0.59 6.57
CA ALA A 68 34.42 -0.42 5.56
C ALA A 68 35.25 -0.23 4.28
N ALA A 69 35.64 1.01 3.96
CA ALA A 69 36.52 1.28 2.84
C ALA A 69 37.97 0.82 3.10
N LEU A 70 38.45 1.00 4.32
CA LEU A 70 39.78 0.53 4.76
C LEU A 70 39.86 -1.00 4.74
N ASP A 71 38.74 -1.68 5.06
CA ASP A 71 38.58 -3.13 4.98
C ASP A 71 38.45 -3.65 3.54
N GLY A 72 38.47 -2.78 2.52
CA GLY A 72 38.37 -3.14 1.12
C GLY A 72 36.95 -3.50 0.66
N ALA A 73 35.91 -3.15 1.42
CA ALA A 73 34.52 -3.43 1.07
C ALA A 73 34.09 -2.69 -0.20
N ASN A 74 33.51 -3.42 -1.14
CA ASN A 74 32.88 -2.83 -2.33
C ASN A 74 31.53 -2.15 -2.01
N ALA A 75 30.96 -1.43 -2.98
CA ALA A 75 29.69 -0.71 -2.78
C ALA A 75 28.53 -1.60 -2.34
N TRP A 76 28.42 -2.82 -2.88
CA TRP A 76 27.39 -3.78 -2.49
C TRP A 76 27.57 -4.30 -1.06
N GLN A 77 28.81 -4.60 -0.67
CA GLN A 77 29.15 -5.02 0.70
C GLN A 77 28.83 -3.91 1.71
N ARG A 78 29.15 -2.63 1.41
CA ARG A 78 28.77 -1.50 2.24
C ARG A 78 27.25 -1.34 2.37
N LEU A 79 26.51 -1.53 1.26
CA LEU A 79 25.05 -1.49 1.31
C LEU A 79 24.49 -2.55 2.25
N VAL A 80 24.95 -3.80 2.12
CA VAL A 80 24.36 -4.94 2.85
C VAL A 80 24.81 -5.00 4.31
N HIS A 81 26.07 -4.63 4.61
CA HIS A 81 26.65 -4.81 5.95
C HIS A 81 26.72 -3.52 6.79
N VAL A 82 26.58 -2.34 6.16
CA VAL A 82 26.60 -1.06 6.88
C VAL A 82 25.22 -0.39 6.75
N THR A 83 24.80 -0.08 5.53
CA THR A 83 23.60 0.74 5.31
C THR A 83 22.32 0.03 5.76
N LEU A 84 22.03 -1.17 5.26
CA LEU A 84 20.81 -1.90 5.59
C LEU A 84 20.65 -2.22 7.08
N PRO A 85 21.70 -2.67 7.80
CA PRO A 85 21.59 -2.89 9.25
C PRO A 85 21.32 -1.60 10.01
N THR A 86 21.96 -0.48 9.62
CA THR A 86 21.80 0.81 10.31
C THR A 86 20.40 1.38 10.14
N ILE A 87 19.81 1.28 8.94
CA ILE A 87 18.43 1.76 8.68
C ILE A 87 17.36 0.71 8.98
N SER A 88 17.71 -0.48 9.50
CA SER A 88 16.77 -1.57 9.75
C SER A 88 15.56 -1.20 10.62
N PRO A 89 15.63 -0.27 11.62
CA PRO A 89 14.45 0.19 12.34
C PRO A 89 13.44 0.92 11.45
N VAL A 90 13.94 1.70 10.49
CA VAL A 90 13.09 2.43 9.53
C VAL A 90 12.44 1.46 8.53
N ILE A 91 13.19 0.43 8.11
CA ILE A 91 12.63 -0.64 7.28
C ILE A 91 11.51 -1.37 8.02
N LEU A 92 11.71 -1.69 9.30
CA LEU A 92 10.68 -2.32 10.13
C LEU A 92 9.43 -1.44 10.23
N PHE A 93 9.59 -0.15 10.50
CA PHE A 93 8.50 0.81 10.54
C PHE A 93 7.72 0.83 9.21
N ALA A 94 8.43 0.90 8.09
CA ALA A 94 7.83 0.92 6.76
C ALA A 94 7.06 -0.38 6.44
N VAL A 95 7.60 -1.53 6.85
CA VAL A 95 6.93 -2.83 6.66
C VAL A 95 5.67 -2.93 7.51
N ILE A 96 5.73 -2.55 8.78
CA ILE A 96 4.56 -2.61 9.67
C ILE A 96 3.45 -1.70 9.16
N THR A 97 3.76 -0.42 8.86
CA THR A 97 2.77 0.53 8.35
C THR A 97 2.20 0.09 7.01
N GLY A 98 3.06 -0.37 6.09
CA GLY A 98 2.62 -0.86 4.78
C GLY A 98 1.72 -2.09 4.85
N VAL A 99 1.95 -3.00 5.78
CA VAL A 99 1.07 -4.17 6.01
C VAL A 99 -0.26 -3.73 6.61
N ILE A 100 -0.26 -2.82 7.58
CA ILE A 100 -1.50 -2.29 8.18
C ILE A 100 -2.32 -1.55 7.11
N ASP A 101 -1.69 -0.68 6.32
CA ASP A 101 -2.34 0.06 5.23
C ASP A 101 -2.93 -0.89 4.17
N GLY A 102 -2.20 -1.98 3.86
CA GLY A 102 -2.68 -3.01 2.95
C GLY A 102 -3.89 -3.77 3.46
N LEU A 103 -3.93 -4.10 4.76
CA LEU A 103 -5.09 -4.76 5.40
C LEU A 103 -6.30 -3.82 5.51
N GLN A 104 -6.08 -2.52 5.63
CA GLN A 104 -7.10 -1.49 5.76
C GLN A 104 -7.39 -0.75 4.46
N TYR A 105 -7.05 -1.35 3.31
CA TYR A 105 -7.21 -0.76 1.98
C TYR A 105 -8.70 -0.60 1.63
N PHE A 106 -9.27 0.55 1.97
CA PHE A 106 -10.70 0.84 1.83
C PHE A 106 -10.98 1.89 0.74
N THR A 107 -10.49 3.12 0.93
CA THR A 107 -10.90 4.29 0.14
C THR A 107 -10.65 4.11 -1.36
N GLN A 108 -9.50 3.58 -1.72
CA GLN A 108 -9.11 3.39 -3.12
C GLN A 108 -9.97 2.29 -3.76
N GLY A 109 -10.19 1.17 -3.05
CA GLY A 109 -11.05 0.08 -3.53
C GLY A 109 -12.50 0.51 -3.65
N TYR A 110 -13.02 1.25 -2.68
CA TYR A 110 -14.37 1.81 -2.69
C TYR A 110 -14.59 2.76 -3.87
N VAL A 111 -13.70 3.77 -4.02
CA VAL A 111 -13.82 4.77 -5.09
C VAL A 111 -13.61 4.15 -6.47
N ALA A 112 -12.69 3.19 -6.61
CA ALA A 112 -12.48 2.52 -7.88
C ALA A 112 -13.71 1.70 -8.30
N GLY A 113 -14.28 0.93 -7.37
CA GLY A 113 -15.48 0.13 -7.63
C GLY A 113 -16.70 0.99 -7.97
N THR A 114 -16.90 2.12 -7.28
CA THR A 114 -18.02 3.03 -7.55
C THR A 114 -17.87 3.76 -8.88
N VAL A 115 -16.69 4.26 -9.21
CA VAL A 115 -16.42 4.98 -10.46
C VAL A 115 -16.50 4.06 -11.67
N ALA A 116 -15.95 2.86 -11.59
CA ALA A 116 -15.98 1.85 -12.65
C ALA A 116 -17.40 1.30 -12.85
N GLY A 117 -18.15 1.07 -11.76
CA GLY A 117 -19.53 0.59 -11.83
C GLY A 117 -20.54 1.62 -12.37
N GLY A 118 -20.10 2.80 -12.82
CA GLY A 118 -20.94 3.85 -13.40
C GLY A 118 -21.77 4.63 -12.37
N GLY A 119 -21.48 4.47 -11.07
CA GLY A 119 -22.11 5.22 -10.00
C GLY A 119 -21.36 6.52 -9.68
N ASP A 120 -22.08 7.59 -9.36
CA ASP A 120 -21.48 8.73 -8.66
C ASP A 120 -20.94 8.26 -7.31
N ALA A 121 -19.75 8.72 -6.91
CA ALA A 121 -19.10 8.33 -5.67
C ALA A 121 -19.91 8.60 -4.37
N GLY A 122 -21.10 9.19 -4.49
CA GLY A 122 -22.07 9.46 -3.42
C GLY A 122 -23.39 8.69 -3.54
N ALA A 123 -23.65 8.01 -4.67
CA ALA A 123 -24.88 7.24 -4.84
C ALA A 123 -24.66 5.85 -4.25
N GLY A 124 -25.26 5.58 -3.10
CA GLY A 124 -25.20 4.29 -2.39
C GLY A 124 -25.86 3.10 -3.12
N SER A 125 -25.70 2.98 -4.43
CA SER A 125 -26.23 1.83 -5.17
C SER A 125 -25.31 0.63 -4.94
N GLY A 126 -25.79 -0.31 -4.13
CA GLY A 126 -25.06 -1.50 -3.68
C GLY A 126 -24.54 -2.44 -4.78
N SER A 127 -24.86 -2.17 -6.04
CA SER A 127 -24.45 -2.97 -7.19
C SER A 127 -23.05 -2.62 -7.74
N SER A 128 -22.43 -1.52 -7.32
CA SER A 128 -21.15 -1.07 -7.86
C SER A 128 -19.93 -1.42 -6.98
N LEU A 129 -20.17 -1.81 -5.71
CA LEU A 129 -19.09 -2.18 -4.80
C LEU A 129 -18.51 -3.54 -5.20
N GLY A 130 -17.19 -3.54 -5.33
CA GLY A 130 -16.48 -4.74 -5.80
C GLY A 130 -16.44 -4.92 -7.32
N TYR A 131 -16.99 -3.97 -8.09
CA TYR A 131 -16.93 -4.02 -9.55
C TYR A 131 -15.47 -3.93 -10.05
N PRO A 132 -15.10 -4.64 -11.13
CA PRO A 132 -15.82 -5.71 -11.80
C PRO A 132 -15.63 -7.06 -11.07
N GLU A 133 -16.66 -7.89 -11.07
CA GLU A 133 -16.65 -9.30 -10.59
C GLU A 133 -16.02 -9.52 -9.19
N GLY A 134 -16.16 -8.54 -8.28
CA GLY A 134 -15.57 -8.61 -6.94
C GLY A 134 -14.07 -8.28 -6.89
N SER A 135 -13.44 -7.87 -8.00
CA SER A 135 -12.00 -7.61 -8.06
C SER A 135 -11.53 -6.47 -7.15
N THR A 136 -12.40 -5.49 -6.88
CA THR A 136 -12.15 -4.36 -5.97
C THR A 136 -12.78 -4.56 -4.59
N LEU A 137 -13.36 -5.73 -4.31
CA LEU A 137 -13.99 -6.05 -3.03
C LEU A 137 -12.94 -6.45 -2.00
N PHE A 138 -12.29 -5.47 -1.42
CA PHE A 138 -11.39 -5.66 -0.29
C PHE A 138 -12.19 -5.90 1.00
N TYR A 139 -11.57 -6.54 1.99
CA TYR A 139 -12.25 -6.86 3.25
C TYR A 139 -12.91 -5.65 3.94
N PRO A 140 -12.27 -4.46 4.07
CA PRO A 140 -12.92 -3.28 4.62
C PRO A 140 -14.07 -2.74 3.77
N VAL A 141 -14.03 -2.91 2.43
CA VAL A 141 -15.13 -2.52 1.54
C VAL A 141 -16.34 -3.43 1.78
N TRP A 142 -16.10 -4.74 1.93
CA TRP A 142 -17.16 -5.69 2.25
C TRP A 142 -17.75 -5.46 3.64
N LEU A 143 -16.91 -5.16 4.63
CA LEU A 143 -17.36 -4.77 5.97
C LEU A 143 -18.29 -3.55 5.91
N TYR A 144 -17.91 -2.53 5.16
CA TYR A 144 -18.73 -1.33 4.93
C TYR A 144 -20.08 -1.70 4.30
N GLN A 145 -20.07 -2.55 3.28
CA GLN A 145 -21.28 -3.01 2.61
C GLN A 145 -22.24 -3.71 3.58
N GLN A 146 -21.72 -4.62 4.40
CA GLN A 146 -22.55 -5.34 5.40
C GLN A 146 -23.12 -4.40 6.46
N GLY A 147 -22.32 -3.43 6.96
CA GLY A 147 -22.75 -2.53 8.01
C GLY A 147 -23.68 -1.43 7.54
N PHE A 148 -23.33 -0.74 6.46
CA PHE A 148 -23.99 0.50 6.07
C PHE A 148 -24.96 0.36 4.89
N GLN A 149 -24.80 -0.66 4.03
CA GLN A 149 -25.75 -0.91 2.94
C GLN A 149 -26.81 -1.92 3.32
N TYR A 150 -26.41 -3.04 3.94
CA TYR A 150 -27.33 -4.08 4.36
C TYR A 150 -27.82 -3.94 5.81
N PHE A 151 -27.30 -2.95 6.57
CA PHE A 151 -27.64 -2.70 7.96
C PHE A 151 -27.42 -3.88 8.91
N HIS A 152 -26.56 -4.82 8.53
CA HIS A 152 -26.15 -5.95 9.37
C HIS A 152 -25.06 -5.52 10.38
N MET A 153 -25.38 -4.56 11.26
CA MET A 153 -24.39 -3.92 12.17
C MET A 153 -23.64 -4.93 13.05
N GLY A 154 -24.35 -5.94 13.57
CA GLY A 154 -23.73 -6.99 14.40
C GLY A 154 -22.70 -7.81 13.63
N TYR A 155 -23.00 -8.17 12.38
CA TYR A 155 -22.06 -8.88 11.52
C TYR A 155 -20.85 -8.03 11.14
N ALA A 156 -21.08 -6.78 10.76
CA ALA A 156 -20.02 -5.84 10.43
C ALA A 156 -19.09 -5.58 11.63
N SER A 157 -19.66 -5.46 12.85
CA SER A 157 -18.87 -5.33 14.06
C SER A 157 -18.00 -6.54 14.35
N ALA A 158 -18.53 -7.75 14.13
CA ALA A 158 -17.74 -8.97 14.24
C ALA A 158 -16.60 -9.01 13.22
N MET A 159 -16.86 -8.61 11.97
CA MET A 159 -15.84 -8.49 10.93
C MET A 159 -14.74 -7.48 11.32
N ALA A 160 -15.11 -6.33 11.90
CA ALA A 160 -14.14 -5.33 12.38
C ALA A 160 -13.23 -5.89 13.47
N VAL A 161 -13.80 -6.65 14.44
CA VAL A 161 -13.02 -7.32 15.49
C VAL A 161 -12.06 -8.34 14.89
N VAL A 162 -12.51 -9.13 13.91
CA VAL A 162 -11.65 -10.12 13.22
C VAL A 162 -10.49 -9.40 12.51
N LEU A 163 -10.75 -8.31 11.78
CA LEU A 163 -9.71 -7.53 11.13
C LEU A 163 -8.71 -6.95 12.13
N PHE A 164 -9.20 -6.44 13.26
CA PHE A 164 -8.36 -5.95 14.35
C PHE A 164 -7.43 -7.05 14.89
N VAL A 165 -7.98 -8.23 15.18
CA VAL A 165 -7.19 -9.37 15.69
C VAL A 165 -6.14 -9.80 14.67
N ILE A 166 -6.50 -9.90 13.38
CA ILE A 166 -5.55 -10.25 12.31
C ILE A 166 -4.41 -9.21 12.25
N SER A 167 -4.74 -7.92 12.25
CA SER A 167 -3.75 -6.84 12.22
C SER A 167 -2.83 -6.88 13.43
N LEU A 168 -3.37 -7.15 14.62
CA LEU A 168 -2.62 -7.28 15.86
C LEU A 168 -1.66 -8.48 15.81
N VAL A 169 -2.15 -9.64 15.38
CA VAL A 169 -1.33 -10.86 15.26
C VAL A 169 -0.19 -10.67 14.26
N VAL A 170 -0.50 -10.11 13.09
CA VAL A 170 0.52 -9.84 12.06
C VAL A 170 1.56 -8.84 12.56
N THR A 171 1.13 -7.74 13.20
CA THR A 171 2.05 -6.75 13.78
C THR A 171 2.91 -7.37 14.89
N ALA A 172 2.33 -8.15 15.77
CA ALA A 172 3.08 -8.86 16.83
C ALA A 172 4.10 -9.86 16.25
N ALA A 173 3.73 -10.58 15.19
CA ALA A 173 4.63 -11.49 14.48
C ALA A 173 5.80 -10.74 13.82
N LEU A 174 5.54 -9.60 13.18
CA LEU A 174 6.58 -8.75 12.59
C LEU A 174 7.52 -8.20 13.67
N LEU A 175 7.00 -7.69 14.78
CA LEU A 175 7.81 -7.19 15.89
C LEU A 175 8.65 -8.31 16.53
N ARG A 176 8.09 -9.52 16.64
CA ARG A 176 8.85 -10.67 17.14
C ARG A 176 9.96 -11.07 16.18
N SER A 177 9.69 -11.08 14.87
CA SER A 177 10.68 -11.35 13.83
C SER A 177 11.78 -10.29 13.82
N ALA A 178 11.42 -9.02 14.06
CA ALA A 178 12.33 -7.89 14.05
C ALA A 178 13.50 -8.04 15.04
N ARG A 179 13.29 -8.72 16.16
CA ARG A 179 14.34 -8.96 17.17
C ARG A 179 15.57 -9.69 16.61
N HIS A 180 15.45 -10.35 15.45
CA HIS A 180 16.54 -11.15 14.86
C HIS A 180 17.34 -10.38 13.80
N TRP A 181 16.77 -9.29 13.23
CA TRP A 181 17.40 -8.59 12.10
C TRP A 181 17.44 -7.06 12.25
N VAL A 182 16.73 -6.51 13.23
CA VAL A 182 16.80 -5.07 13.52
C VAL A 182 17.92 -4.79 14.50
N HIS A 183 18.86 -3.98 14.07
CA HIS A 183 19.98 -3.52 14.90
C HIS A 183 19.62 -2.13 15.47
N THR A 184 19.38 -2.07 16.76
CA THR A 184 19.22 -0.78 17.47
C THR A 184 20.56 -0.35 18.01
N ALA A 185 20.98 0.89 17.73
CA ALA A 185 22.24 1.47 18.22
C ALA A 185 22.29 1.65 19.76
N SER A 186 21.23 1.25 20.48
CA SER A 186 21.10 1.40 21.93
C SER A 186 21.58 0.19 22.74
N GLY A 187 22.58 -0.49 22.26
CA GLY A 187 23.20 -1.66 22.93
C GLY A 187 24.55 -1.35 23.56
N SER A 188 24.64 -0.28 24.35
CA SER A 188 25.79 -0.08 25.27
C SER A 188 25.40 0.86 26.40
N TRP A 189 24.84 0.33 27.45
CA TRP A 189 24.99 0.84 28.83
C TRP A 189 25.47 -0.30 29.68
#